data_4620d86ad7766fd043989df8b613381b
#
_entry.id   4620d86ad7766fd043989df8b613381b
#
_cell.length_a   1.000
_cell.length_b   1.000
_cell.length_c   1.000
_cell.angle_alpha   90.00
_cell.angle_beta   90.00
_cell.angle_gamma   90.00
#
_symmetry.space_group_name_H-M   'P 1'
#
loop_
_entity.id
_entity.type
_entity.pdbx_description
1 polymer ?
#
loop_
_entity_poly.entity_id
_entity_poly.type
_entity_poly.pdbx_seq_one_letter_code
_entity_poly.pdbx_strand_id
1 'polypeptide(L)'
;MTRGAGGWLAGALAAALLSGCAVFAVPGRVAPGTPVAGVVEQLGRPTARYPAAGNAGERLQYTYQPAGQRVFNIDLDAQGRVARVEQALSESLFAQRIQPNVWTRANVLREYGPPARTMGVHNFDGTIWIWRYADGPTWRLLFIDIDRAGVVRGWSNGDEDLPDPPDVR
;
A
#
# COMPACT_ATOMS: atom_id res chain seq x y z
N MET A 1 65.48 12.28 41.73
CA MET A 1 65.04 13.27 40.71
C MET A 1 64.13 12.55 39.75
N THR A 2 62.89 12.76 39.93
CA THR A 2 61.81 11.99 39.46
C THR A 2 60.79 12.90 38.70
N ARG A 3 60.39 12.54 37.56
CA ARG A 3 59.21 13.15 36.85
C ARG A 3 58.58 12.02 36.05
N GLY A 4 57.44 11.50 36.30
CA GLY A 4 56.14 12.08 36.38
C GLY A 4 55.52 12.20 34.97
N ALA A 5 54.99 11.09 34.41
CA ALA A 5 54.21 11.13 33.18
C ALA A 5 52.78 10.67 33.52
N GLY A 6 51.95 11.67 33.77
CA GLY A 6 50.52 11.50 33.95
C GLY A 6 49.78 11.63 32.64
N GLY A 7 48.87 10.72 32.43
CA GLY A 7 47.55 10.93 31.93
C GLY A 7 47.30 11.53 30.54
N TRP A 8 46.93 10.69 29.59
CA TRP A 8 46.07 11.07 28.44
C TRP A 8 45.18 9.87 28.12
N LEU A 9 44.12 9.72 28.90
CA LEU A 9 43.02 8.81 28.56
C LEU A 9 41.70 9.49 28.93
N ALA A 10 41.32 10.46 28.16
CA ALA A 10 39.98 11.03 28.23
C ALA A 10 39.61 11.59 26.84
N GLY A 11 38.87 10.88 26.07
CA GLY A 11 38.37 11.44 24.82
C GLY A 11 38.00 10.43 23.76
N ALA A 12 37.13 9.47 24.05
CA ALA A 12 36.52 8.66 22.99
C ALA A 12 35.23 8.02 23.49
N LEU A 13 34.26 8.83 23.87
CA LEU A 13 32.87 8.31 24.06
C LEU A 13 31.86 9.42 23.81
N ALA A 14 31.79 9.87 22.55
CA ALA A 14 30.75 10.73 22.07
C ALA A 14 30.43 10.36 20.60
N ALA A 15 30.07 9.10 20.39
CA ALA A 15 29.61 8.66 19.08
C ALA A 15 28.30 7.88 19.26
N ALA A 16 27.28 8.33 18.54
CA ALA A 16 26.10 7.59 18.20
C ALA A 16 24.95 7.52 19.21
N LEU A 17 24.30 8.66 19.44
CA LEU A 17 22.86 8.70 19.69
C LEU A 17 22.17 9.49 18.57
N LEU A 18 22.42 9.11 17.34
CA LEU A 18 21.52 9.38 16.22
C LEU A 18 20.44 8.29 16.24
N SER A 19 19.61 8.31 17.26
CA SER A 19 18.31 7.66 17.21
C SER A 19 17.50 8.43 16.16
N GLY A 20 17.67 8.03 14.90
CA GLY A 20 16.86 8.52 13.81
C GLY A 20 15.41 8.31 14.19
N CYS A 21 14.65 9.41 14.32
CA CYS A 21 13.22 9.35 14.28
C CYS A 21 12.87 8.52 13.06
N ALA A 22 12.32 7.32 13.25
CA ALA A 22 11.71 6.55 12.19
C ALA A 22 10.53 7.39 11.70
N VAL A 23 10.79 8.28 10.77
CA VAL A 23 9.75 8.93 9.98
C VAL A 23 9.02 7.77 9.32
N PHE A 24 7.77 7.52 9.72
CA PHE A 24 6.95 6.50 9.08
C PHE A 24 6.97 6.78 7.57
N ALA A 25 7.76 5.99 6.86
CA ALA A 25 7.93 6.18 5.44
C ALA A 25 6.61 5.83 4.75
N VAL A 26 6.03 6.80 4.09
CA VAL A 26 4.78 6.64 3.33
C VAL A 26 5.15 6.31 1.88
N PRO A 27 4.63 5.22 1.30
CA PRO A 27 4.96 4.83 -0.08
C PRO A 27 4.80 5.97 -1.09
N GLY A 28 3.81 6.84 -0.91
CA GLY A 28 3.57 8.00 -1.78
C GLY A 28 4.68 9.06 -1.78
N ARG A 29 5.68 8.95 -0.90
CA ARG A 29 6.84 9.87 -0.84
C ARG A 29 8.11 9.28 -1.46
N VAL A 30 8.08 8.05 -1.95
CA VAL A 30 9.23 7.45 -2.61
C VAL A 30 9.50 8.17 -3.93
N ALA A 31 10.72 8.65 -4.09
CA ALA A 31 11.09 9.41 -5.28
C ALA A 31 11.26 8.51 -6.52
N PRO A 32 10.87 8.96 -7.71
CA PRO A 32 11.25 8.32 -8.96
C PRO A 32 12.78 8.12 -9.05
N GLY A 33 13.20 7.02 -9.68
CA GLY A 33 14.62 6.63 -9.79
C GLY A 33 15.19 5.92 -8.57
N THR A 34 14.47 5.84 -7.44
CA THR A 34 14.93 5.09 -6.25
C THR A 34 15.11 3.61 -6.62
N PRO A 35 16.26 2.99 -6.34
CA PRO A 35 16.45 1.56 -6.54
C PRO A 35 15.52 0.72 -5.65
N VAL A 36 15.11 -0.45 -6.11
CA VAL A 36 14.23 -1.35 -5.34
C VAL A 36 14.75 -1.66 -3.94
N ALA A 37 16.06 -1.80 -3.76
CA ALA A 37 16.66 -2.02 -2.44
C ALA A 37 16.36 -0.85 -1.48
N GLY A 38 16.48 0.40 -1.95
CA GLY A 38 16.16 1.60 -1.17
C GLY A 38 14.66 1.72 -0.88
N VAL A 39 13.79 1.25 -1.78
CA VAL A 39 12.34 1.18 -1.51
C VAL A 39 12.07 0.22 -0.35
N VAL A 40 12.67 -0.98 -0.40
CA VAL A 40 12.48 -2.00 0.64
C VAL A 40 13.11 -1.58 1.97
N GLU A 41 14.23 -0.89 1.94
CA GLU A 41 14.87 -0.32 3.14
C GLU A 41 13.95 0.72 3.81
N GLN A 42 13.32 1.60 3.04
CA GLN A 42 12.44 2.66 3.53
C GLN A 42 11.07 2.15 4.00
N LEU A 43 10.45 1.24 3.25
CA LEU A 43 9.07 0.83 3.42
C LEU A 43 8.90 -0.57 4.03
N GLY A 44 9.99 -1.33 4.12
CA GLY A 44 9.94 -2.74 4.45
C GLY A 44 9.48 -3.60 3.26
N ARG A 45 9.15 -4.85 3.57
CA ARG A 45 8.72 -5.83 2.57
C ARG A 45 7.37 -5.46 1.96
N PRO A 46 7.23 -5.44 0.62
CA PRO A 46 5.93 -5.22 -0.01
C PRO A 46 4.94 -6.35 0.31
N THR A 47 3.65 -6.03 0.31
CA THR A 47 2.57 -7.00 0.50
C THR A 47 2.53 -8.01 -0.64
N ALA A 48 2.77 -7.56 -1.86
CA ALA A 48 2.83 -8.41 -3.05
C ALA A 48 3.80 -7.82 -4.08
N ARG A 49 4.21 -8.70 -5.02
CA ARG A 49 5.03 -8.36 -6.19
C ARG A 49 4.38 -8.95 -7.43
N TYR A 50 4.36 -8.18 -8.50
CA TYR A 50 3.80 -8.60 -9.77
C TYR A 50 4.76 -8.24 -10.92
N PRO A 51 4.90 -9.09 -11.95
CA PRO A 51 5.60 -8.69 -13.17
C PRO A 51 4.96 -7.44 -13.76
N ALA A 52 5.73 -6.49 -14.26
CA ALA A 52 5.16 -5.34 -14.97
C ALA A 52 4.46 -5.78 -16.26
N ALA A 53 3.49 -5.01 -16.72
CA ALA A 53 2.91 -5.22 -18.03
C ALA A 53 4.00 -5.05 -19.11
N GLY A 54 4.09 -6.01 -20.05
CA GLY A 54 5.08 -5.96 -21.13
C GLY A 54 6.52 -6.33 -20.75
N ASN A 55 6.72 -7.05 -19.64
CA ASN A 55 8.05 -7.51 -19.16
C ASN A 55 9.08 -6.39 -18.89
N ALA A 56 8.63 -5.16 -18.72
CA ALA A 56 9.51 -3.99 -18.56
C ALA A 56 9.84 -3.64 -17.10
N GLY A 57 9.70 -4.59 -16.16
CA GLY A 57 10.00 -4.34 -14.75
C GLY A 57 9.09 -5.12 -13.79
N GLU A 58 8.89 -4.59 -12.62
CA GLU A 58 8.11 -5.21 -11.53
C GLU A 58 7.20 -4.17 -10.88
N ARG A 59 6.04 -4.59 -10.36
CA ARG A 59 5.19 -3.81 -9.47
C ARG A 59 5.36 -4.29 -8.04
N LEU A 60 5.70 -3.41 -7.13
CA LEU A 60 5.63 -3.61 -5.69
C LEU A 60 4.31 -3.05 -5.19
N GLN A 61 3.58 -3.83 -4.41
CA GLN A 61 2.32 -3.39 -3.83
C GLN A 61 2.44 -3.30 -2.30
N TYR A 62 1.96 -2.18 -1.76
CA TYR A 62 1.86 -1.93 -0.32
C TYR A 62 0.40 -1.62 0.03
N THR A 63 -0.28 -2.57 0.68
CA THR A 63 -1.65 -2.39 1.13
C THR A 63 -1.72 -2.15 2.63
N TYR A 64 -2.59 -1.24 3.04
CA TYR A 64 -2.93 -0.97 4.43
C TYR A 64 -4.25 -1.63 4.85
N GLN A 65 -4.91 -2.35 3.92
CA GLN A 65 -6.12 -3.13 4.24
C GLN A 65 -5.80 -4.25 5.25
N PRO A 66 -6.76 -4.65 6.09
CA PRO A 66 -8.13 -4.14 6.23
C PRO A 66 -8.24 -2.90 7.13
N ALA A 67 -7.23 -2.58 7.95
CA ALA A 67 -7.30 -1.51 8.94
C ALA A 67 -7.19 -0.11 8.33
N GLY A 68 -6.39 0.03 7.28
CA GLY A 68 -6.17 1.32 6.60
C GLY A 68 -6.99 1.46 5.31
N GLN A 69 -6.84 2.61 4.67
CA GLN A 69 -7.65 3.07 3.53
C GLN A 69 -6.82 3.34 2.27
N ARG A 70 -5.64 2.76 2.18
CA ARG A 70 -4.72 3.03 1.07
C ARG A 70 -4.13 1.75 0.51
N VAL A 71 -3.89 1.76 -0.78
CA VAL A 71 -3.10 0.77 -1.51
C VAL A 71 -2.18 1.52 -2.45
N PHE A 72 -0.88 1.31 -2.29
CA PHE A 72 0.11 1.92 -3.17
C PHE A 72 0.70 0.88 -4.11
N ASN A 73 0.72 1.20 -5.38
CA ASN A 73 1.44 0.49 -6.41
C ASN A 73 2.70 1.28 -6.76
N ILE A 74 3.86 0.64 -6.66
CA ILE A 74 5.16 1.19 -7.05
C ILE A 74 5.62 0.39 -8.26
N ASP A 75 5.55 0.98 -9.43
CA ASP A 75 6.01 0.38 -10.67
C ASP A 75 7.51 0.66 -10.85
N LEU A 76 8.28 -0.39 -11.06
CA LEU A 76 9.71 -0.34 -11.34
C LEU A 76 9.94 -0.47 -12.85
N ASP A 77 10.98 0.20 -13.34
CA ASP A 77 11.49 0.02 -14.69
C ASP A 77 12.31 -1.28 -14.83
N ALA A 78 12.82 -1.54 -16.04
CA ALA A 78 13.63 -2.71 -16.35
C ALA A 78 14.97 -2.74 -15.59
N GLN A 79 15.43 -1.62 -15.05
CA GLN A 79 16.64 -1.49 -14.23
C GLN A 79 16.33 -1.62 -12.72
N GLY A 80 15.08 -1.92 -12.35
CA GLY A 80 14.65 -2.05 -10.96
C GLY A 80 14.61 -0.72 -10.20
N ARG A 81 14.37 0.39 -10.89
CA ARG A 81 14.19 1.71 -10.29
C ARG A 81 12.74 2.15 -10.36
N VAL A 82 12.32 2.93 -9.37
CA VAL A 82 10.96 3.48 -9.33
C VAL A 82 10.69 4.35 -10.55
N ALA A 83 9.77 3.89 -11.39
CA ALA A 83 9.24 4.65 -12.51
C ALA A 83 8.01 5.46 -12.11
N ARG A 84 7.13 4.88 -11.25
CA ARG A 84 5.88 5.49 -10.84
C ARG A 84 5.46 5.00 -9.47
N VAL A 85 4.87 5.90 -8.69
CA VAL A 85 4.17 5.59 -7.45
C VAL A 85 2.73 6.07 -7.56
N GLU A 86 1.78 5.23 -7.20
CA GLU A 86 0.36 5.57 -7.28
C GLU A 86 -0.42 5.02 -6.10
N GLN A 87 -1.29 5.84 -5.51
CA GLN A 87 -2.34 5.39 -4.62
C GLN A 87 -3.52 4.89 -5.48
N ALA A 88 -3.77 3.58 -5.46
CA ALA A 88 -4.68 2.92 -6.38
C ALA A 88 -6.18 3.11 -6.04
N LEU A 89 -6.49 3.37 -4.76
CA LEU A 89 -7.87 3.51 -4.30
C LEU A 89 -8.35 4.96 -4.47
N SER A 90 -8.78 5.29 -5.67
CA SER A 90 -9.34 6.58 -6.04
C SER A 90 -10.52 6.38 -6.98
N GLU A 91 -11.63 7.08 -6.73
CA GLU A 91 -12.87 6.93 -7.49
C GLU A 91 -12.67 7.20 -9.00
N SER A 92 -11.89 8.22 -9.32
CA SER A 92 -11.56 8.52 -10.72
C SER A 92 -10.81 7.37 -11.41
N LEU A 93 -9.97 6.64 -10.67
CA LEU A 93 -9.25 5.48 -11.21
C LEU A 93 -10.13 4.25 -11.33
N PHE A 94 -11.14 4.08 -10.46
CA PHE A 94 -12.09 2.96 -10.58
C PHE A 94 -12.84 3.02 -11.89
N ALA A 95 -13.44 4.18 -12.19
CA ALA A 95 -14.19 4.40 -13.42
C ALA A 95 -13.33 4.24 -14.70
N GLN A 96 -12.04 4.59 -14.60
CA GLN A 96 -11.14 4.47 -15.75
C GLN A 96 -10.62 3.06 -15.99
N ARG A 97 -10.48 2.25 -14.94
CA ARG A 97 -9.70 1.00 -14.99
C ARG A 97 -10.53 -0.25 -14.90
N ILE A 98 -11.54 -0.27 -14.00
CA ILE A 98 -12.31 -1.48 -13.79
C ILE A 98 -13.14 -1.77 -15.06
N GLN A 99 -12.90 -2.94 -15.63
CA GLN A 99 -13.58 -3.37 -16.85
C GLN A 99 -14.48 -4.58 -16.54
N PRO A 100 -15.78 -4.37 -16.31
CA PRO A 100 -16.72 -5.47 -16.12
C PRO A 100 -16.71 -6.43 -17.32
N ASN A 101 -16.84 -7.72 -17.01
CA ASN A 101 -16.78 -8.84 -17.96
C ASN A 101 -15.40 -9.08 -18.63
N VAL A 102 -14.37 -8.29 -18.28
CA VAL A 102 -13.00 -8.43 -18.78
C VAL A 102 -12.03 -8.75 -17.64
N TRP A 103 -12.10 -7.97 -16.57
CA TRP A 103 -11.22 -8.19 -15.42
C TRP A 103 -11.54 -9.48 -14.68
N THR A 104 -10.50 -10.08 -14.18
CA THR A 104 -10.54 -11.27 -13.31
C THR A 104 -10.08 -10.93 -11.90
N ARG A 105 -10.22 -11.87 -10.96
CA ARG A 105 -9.63 -11.77 -9.61
C ARG A 105 -8.16 -11.37 -9.65
N ALA A 106 -7.40 -11.90 -10.61
CA ALA A 106 -5.98 -11.59 -10.73
C ALA A 106 -5.74 -10.11 -11.06
N ASN A 107 -6.56 -9.53 -11.94
CA ASN A 107 -6.49 -8.10 -12.26
C ASN A 107 -6.82 -7.24 -11.01
N VAL A 108 -7.87 -7.63 -10.28
CA VAL A 108 -8.28 -6.95 -9.05
C VAL A 108 -7.19 -6.99 -7.99
N LEU A 109 -6.61 -8.17 -7.71
CA LEU A 109 -5.53 -8.32 -6.75
C LEU A 109 -4.29 -7.55 -7.16
N ARG A 110 -3.95 -7.57 -8.45
CA ARG A 110 -2.81 -6.83 -8.98
C ARG A 110 -2.97 -5.32 -8.81
N GLU A 111 -4.20 -4.80 -8.93
CA GLU A 111 -4.47 -3.36 -8.86
C GLU A 111 -4.73 -2.90 -7.42
N TYR A 112 -5.56 -3.63 -6.67
CA TYR A 112 -6.06 -3.20 -5.36
C TYR A 112 -5.57 -4.05 -4.19
N GLY A 113 -4.90 -5.18 -4.47
CA GLY A 113 -4.49 -6.13 -3.42
C GLY A 113 -5.66 -6.87 -2.77
N PRO A 114 -5.40 -7.58 -1.67
CA PRO A 114 -6.45 -8.23 -0.90
C PRO A 114 -7.50 -7.25 -0.43
N PRO A 115 -8.81 -7.60 -0.48
CA PRO A 115 -9.87 -6.76 0.04
C PRO A 115 -9.82 -6.67 1.58
N ALA A 116 -10.44 -5.65 2.15
CA ALA A 116 -10.64 -5.55 3.60
C ALA A 116 -11.55 -6.67 4.11
N ARG A 117 -12.58 -6.98 3.33
CA ARG A 117 -13.54 -8.06 3.61
C ARG A 117 -14.22 -8.53 2.33
N THR A 118 -14.89 -9.66 2.43
CA THR A 118 -15.75 -10.20 1.36
C THR A 118 -17.12 -10.51 1.91
N MET A 119 -18.15 -10.46 1.06
CA MET A 119 -19.52 -10.84 1.42
C MET A 119 -20.23 -11.53 0.26
N GLY A 120 -21.16 -12.44 0.58
CA GLY A 120 -22.11 -13.00 -0.36
C GLY A 120 -23.42 -12.22 -0.30
N VAL A 121 -24.16 -12.17 -1.40
CA VAL A 121 -25.51 -11.65 -1.47
C VAL A 121 -26.45 -12.64 -2.16
N HIS A 122 -27.72 -12.70 -1.71
CA HIS A 122 -28.65 -13.75 -2.13
C HIS A 122 -28.88 -13.82 -3.63
N ASN A 123 -28.91 -12.68 -4.32
CA ASN A 123 -29.25 -12.60 -5.75
C ASN A 123 -28.03 -12.53 -6.68
N PHE A 124 -26.83 -12.82 -6.18
CA PHE A 124 -25.63 -12.82 -6.98
C PHE A 124 -24.83 -14.10 -6.77
N ASP A 125 -24.60 -14.83 -7.86
CA ASP A 125 -23.81 -16.07 -7.83
C ASP A 125 -22.30 -15.75 -7.88
N GLY A 126 -21.79 -15.26 -6.75
CA GLY A 126 -20.41 -14.81 -6.62
C GLY A 126 -20.11 -14.25 -5.24
N THR A 127 -19.13 -13.37 -5.19
CA THR A 127 -18.67 -12.73 -3.96
C THR A 127 -18.38 -11.27 -4.23
N ILE A 128 -18.85 -10.40 -3.36
CA ILE A 128 -18.51 -8.97 -3.38
C ILE A 128 -17.24 -8.79 -2.56
N TRP A 129 -16.22 -8.23 -3.17
CA TRP A 129 -14.99 -7.85 -2.53
C TRP A 129 -15.03 -6.37 -2.18
N ILE A 130 -14.58 -6.01 -0.97
CA ILE A 130 -14.77 -4.68 -0.39
C ILE A 130 -13.43 -4.13 0.06
N TRP A 131 -13.09 -2.93 -0.41
CA TRP A 131 -11.94 -2.13 0.04
C TRP A 131 -12.43 -0.86 0.71
N ARG A 132 -11.71 -0.46 1.76
CA ARG A 132 -11.89 0.84 2.42
C ARG A 132 -10.99 1.86 1.72
N TYR A 133 -11.51 3.05 1.45
CA TYR A 133 -10.71 4.15 0.94
C TYR A 133 -11.18 5.49 1.51
N ALA A 134 -10.34 6.53 1.37
CA ALA A 134 -10.67 7.89 1.77
C ALA A 134 -10.80 8.76 0.53
N ASP A 135 -11.87 9.54 0.47
CA ASP A 135 -12.09 10.61 -0.50
C ASP A 135 -12.20 11.93 0.26
N GLY A 136 -11.09 12.69 0.29
CA GLY A 136 -10.97 13.82 1.21
C GLY A 136 -11.17 13.40 2.66
N PRO A 137 -12.11 14.02 3.39
CA PRO A 137 -12.41 13.64 4.78
C PRO A 137 -13.39 12.46 4.90
N THR A 138 -13.98 12.00 3.80
CA THR A 138 -15.02 10.97 3.79
C THR A 138 -14.42 9.58 3.68
N TRP A 139 -14.86 8.69 4.55
CA TRP A 139 -14.52 7.28 4.48
C TRP A 139 -15.51 6.56 3.57
N ARG A 140 -14.98 5.82 2.64
CA ARG A 140 -15.76 5.19 1.58
C ARG A 140 -15.38 3.73 1.38
N LEU A 141 -16.27 3.00 0.73
CA LEU A 141 -16.10 1.60 0.34
C LEU A 141 -16.15 1.46 -1.17
N LEU A 142 -15.21 0.72 -1.72
CA LEU A 142 -15.27 0.19 -3.08
C LEU A 142 -15.78 -1.25 -3.01
N PHE A 143 -16.82 -1.57 -3.77
CA PHE A 143 -17.39 -2.90 -3.94
C PHE A 143 -17.06 -3.39 -5.34
N ILE A 144 -16.55 -4.61 -5.46
CA ILE A 144 -16.32 -5.27 -6.75
C ILE A 144 -17.02 -6.63 -6.73
N ASP A 145 -17.96 -6.80 -7.66
CA ASP A 145 -18.73 -8.02 -7.81
C ASP A 145 -17.94 -9.03 -8.65
N ILE A 146 -17.57 -10.16 -8.05
CA ILE A 146 -16.79 -11.20 -8.71
C ILE A 146 -17.59 -12.49 -8.70
N ASP A 147 -17.92 -13.02 -9.88
CA ASP A 147 -18.66 -14.25 -10.01
C ASP A 147 -17.85 -15.51 -9.62
N ARG A 148 -18.50 -16.67 -9.66
CA ARG A 148 -17.82 -17.96 -9.33
C ARG A 148 -16.68 -18.30 -10.26
N ALA A 149 -16.74 -17.88 -11.53
CA ALA A 149 -15.66 -18.04 -12.49
C ALA A 149 -14.48 -17.11 -12.24
N GLY A 150 -14.64 -16.14 -11.31
CA GLY A 150 -13.62 -15.16 -10.97
C GLY A 150 -13.60 -13.95 -11.89
N VAL A 151 -14.66 -13.70 -12.63
CA VAL A 151 -14.80 -12.56 -13.53
C VAL A 151 -15.51 -11.42 -12.81
N VAL A 152 -15.00 -10.19 -12.94
CA VAL A 152 -15.64 -8.99 -12.43
C VAL A 152 -16.91 -8.72 -13.24
N ARG A 153 -18.05 -8.61 -12.55
CA ARG A 153 -19.35 -8.34 -13.18
C ARG A 153 -19.80 -6.91 -13.02
N GLY A 154 -19.34 -6.25 -11.98
CA GLY A 154 -19.66 -4.86 -11.70
C GLY A 154 -18.78 -4.29 -10.61
N TRP A 155 -18.95 -3.00 -10.38
CA TRP A 155 -18.38 -2.32 -9.21
C TRP A 155 -19.30 -1.16 -8.82
N SER A 156 -19.23 -0.78 -7.57
CA SER A 156 -19.90 0.39 -7.01
C SER A 156 -19.10 0.96 -5.86
N ASN A 157 -19.49 2.12 -5.40
CA ASN A 157 -18.95 2.73 -4.20
C ASN A 157 -20.06 3.20 -3.27
N GLY A 158 -19.75 3.41 -2.02
CA GLY A 158 -20.63 3.92 -0.99
C GLY A 158 -19.85 4.50 0.17
N ASP A 159 -20.56 5.14 1.07
CA ASP A 159 -19.94 5.65 2.28
C ASP A 159 -19.71 4.50 3.29
N GLU A 160 -18.65 4.61 4.07
CA GLU A 160 -18.39 3.69 5.18
C GLU A 160 -19.09 4.23 6.42
N ASP A 161 -20.04 3.45 6.93
CA ASP A 161 -20.69 3.77 8.22
C ASP A 161 -19.62 3.75 9.33
N LEU A 162 -19.43 4.89 9.96
CA LEU A 162 -18.59 4.96 11.14
C LEU A 162 -19.37 4.35 12.32
N PRO A 163 -18.69 3.61 13.21
CA PRO A 163 -19.36 3.16 14.44
C PRO A 163 -19.86 4.38 15.22
N ASP A 164 -21.09 4.29 15.70
CA ASP A 164 -21.64 5.32 16.57
C ASP A 164 -20.66 5.58 17.74
N PRO A 165 -20.46 6.86 18.11
CA PRO A 165 -19.65 7.16 19.28
C PRO A 165 -20.27 6.47 20.50
N PRO A 166 -19.47 5.90 21.40
CA PRO A 166 -20.00 5.29 22.61
C PRO A 166 -20.84 6.30 23.35
N ASP A 167 -22.08 5.90 23.72
CA ASP A 167 -22.95 6.71 24.53
C ASP A 167 -22.22 7.16 25.79
N VAL A 168 -21.87 8.42 25.85
CA VAL A 168 -21.31 9.06 27.05
C VAL A 168 -22.51 9.30 27.99
N ARG A 169 -22.78 8.29 28.84
CA ARG A 169 -23.73 8.43 29.96
C ARG A 169 -23.01 8.88 31.22
#